data_dd0b13d00ca56da326c1cb34ac08698d
#
_entry.id   dd0b13d00ca56da326c1cb34ac08698d
#
_cell.length_a   1.000
_cell.length_b   1.000
_cell.length_c   1.000
_cell.angle_alpha   90.00
_cell.angle_beta   90.00
_cell.angle_gamma   90.00
#
_symmetry.space_group_name_H-M   'P 1'
#
loop_
_entity.id
_entity.type
_entity.pdbx_description
1 polymer ?
#
loop_
_entity_poly.entity_id
_entity_poly.type
_entity_poly.pdbx_seq_one_letter_code
_entity_poly.pdbx_strand_id
1 'polypeptide(L)'
;MVIGHEISHSFDDQGAQFDAQGRLRNWWTEEDLAHFGRAGEALVRQYDAYQPFPDLHLNGRLTLGENIADLAGLATAYDAWKAPLGGAPAPVVDGLTGDQQFFLGYAQAEQIKEREASLRNQILTDGHSPSRYRVLTVRNLDPWYAAFDVKPGQALWLAPGERVRVW
;
A
#
# COMPACT_ATOMS: atom_id res chain seq x y z
N MET A 1 5.91 -1.77 -9.64
CA MET A 1 5.55 -1.80 -8.21
C MET A 1 6.70 -2.41 -7.39
N VAL A 2 7.20 -3.63 -7.65
CA VAL A 2 8.26 -4.29 -6.84
C VAL A 2 9.50 -3.40 -6.62
N ILE A 3 10.06 -2.81 -7.67
CA ILE A 3 11.24 -1.91 -7.51
C ILE A 3 10.95 -0.74 -6.56
N GLY A 4 9.79 -0.10 -6.69
CA GLY A 4 9.39 0.99 -5.80
C GLY A 4 9.17 0.52 -4.36
N HIS A 5 8.60 -0.67 -4.17
CA HIS A 5 8.43 -1.33 -2.88
C HIS A 5 9.79 -1.54 -2.18
N GLU A 6 10.74 -2.18 -2.85
CA GLU A 6 12.07 -2.44 -2.28
C GLU A 6 12.85 -1.16 -1.95
N ILE A 7 12.75 -0.13 -2.79
CA ILE A 7 13.35 1.17 -2.49
C ILE A 7 12.68 1.80 -1.26
N SER A 8 11.36 1.65 -1.11
CA SER A 8 10.60 2.24 -0.01
C SER A 8 10.95 1.64 1.35
N HIS A 9 11.52 0.44 1.42
CA HIS A 9 12.05 -0.12 2.67
C HIS A 9 13.17 0.71 3.30
N SER A 10 13.86 1.56 2.51
CA SER A 10 14.80 2.53 3.08
C SER A 10 14.12 3.62 3.91
N PHE A 11 12.79 3.76 3.79
CA PHE A 11 11.96 4.80 4.39
C PHE A 11 10.73 4.25 5.13
N ASP A 12 10.66 2.94 5.36
CA ASP A 12 9.62 2.35 6.21
C ASP A 12 9.93 2.60 7.70
N ASP A 13 9.15 2.05 8.61
CA ASP A 13 9.30 2.25 10.05
C ASP A 13 10.61 1.70 10.63
N GLN A 14 11.31 0.81 9.91
CA GLN A 14 12.62 0.29 10.27
C GLN A 14 13.73 1.01 9.52
N GLY A 15 13.64 1.11 8.18
CA GLY A 15 14.64 1.74 7.33
C GLY A 15 14.81 3.23 7.62
N ALA A 16 13.73 3.93 7.95
CA ALA A 16 13.73 5.34 8.34
C ALA A 16 14.62 5.68 9.55
N GLN A 17 15.02 4.69 10.34
CA GLN A 17 15.94 4.87 11.48
C GLN A 17 17.41 5.01 11.05
N PHE A 18 17.73 4.72 9.78
CA PHE A 18 19.10 4.77 9.26
C PHE A 18 19.28 5.96 8.33
N ASP A 19 20.43 6.63 8.44
CA ASP A 19 20.83 7.70 7.52
C ASP A 19 21.35 7.13 6.18
N ALA A 20 21.64 8.01 5.22
CA ALA A 20 22.13 7.63 3.89
C ALA A 20 23.50 6.88 3.89
N GLN A 21 24.18 6.81 5.03
CA GLN A 21 25.39 6.03 5.23
C GLN A 21 25.13 4.72 5.99
N GLY A 22 23.88 4.36 6.21
CA GLY A 22 23.48 3.15 6.93
C GLY A 22 23.74 3.20 8.44
N ARG A 23 23.87 4.39 9.02
CA ARG A 23 24.09 4.55 10.47
C ARG A 23 22.75 4.73 11.16
N LEU A 24 22.55 4.06 12.28
CA LEU A 24 21.38 4.25 13.14
C LEU A 24 21.42 5.65 13.75
N ARG A 25 20.67 6.56 13.16
CA ARG A 25 20.67 7.97 13.50
C ARG A 25 19.38 8.64 13.02
N ASN A 26 18.74 9.44 13.88
CA ASN A 26 17.66 10.31 13.43
C ASN A 26 18.22 11.39 12.49
N TRP A 27 17.72 11.42 11.25
CA TRP A 27 18.05 12.40 10.23
C TRP A 27 16.81 13.22 9.78
N TRP A 28 15.67 12.92 10.35
CA TRP A 28 14.41 13.59 10.08
C TRP A 28 14.31 14.90 10.83
N THR A 29 13.58 15.87 10.27
CA THR A 29 13.09 16.99 11.08
C THR A 29 12.01 16.50 12.05
N GLU A 30 11.75 17.27 13.10
CA GLU A 30 10.69 16.92 14.06
C GLU A 30 9.31 16.87 13.39
N GLU A 31 9.06 17.77 12.43
CA GLU A 31 7.81 17.85 11.68
C GLU A 31 7.61 16.64 10.77
N ASP A 32 8.64 16.26 10.01
CA ASP A 32 8.60 15.09 9.12
C ASP A 32 8.40 13.81 9.92
N LEU A 33 9.14 13.65 11.02
CA LEU A 33 9.00 12.48 11.89
C LEU A 33 7.59 12.38 12.49
N ALA A 34 7.03 13.52 12.92
CA ALA A 34 5.66 13.57 13.44
C ALA A 34 4.62 13.26 12.36
N HIS A 35 4.82 13.74 11.12
CA HIS A 35 3.95 13.39 9.97
C HIS A 35 4.01 11.90 9.69
N PHE A 36 5.22 11.36 9.50
CA PHE A 36 5.45 9.93 9.26
C PHE A 36 4.81 9.04 10.34
N GLY A 37 4.99 9.41 11.61
CA GLY A 37 4.38 8.70 12.74
C GLY A 37 2.84 8.68 12.65
N ARG A 38 2.20 9.83 12.35
CA ARG A 38 0.74 9.89 12.20
C ARG A 38 0.24 9.06 11.03
N ALA A 39 0.95 9.10 9.89
CA ALA A 39 0.61 8.32 8.70
C ALA A 39 0.75 6.82 8.98
N GLY A 40 1.83 6.39 9.64
CA GLY A 40 2.05 5.01 10.07
C GLY A 40 0.95 4.51 10.99
N GLU A 41 0.58 5.29 12.03
CA GLU A 41 -0.52 4.94 12.93
C GLU A 41 -1.87 4.84 12.21
N ALA A 42 -2.12 5.68 11.22
CA ALA A 42 -3.34 5.58 10.42
C ALA A 42 -3.36 4.30 9.58
N LEU A 43 -2.21 3.92 9.00
CA LEU A 43 -2.08 2.69 8.23
C LEU A 43 -2.23 1.45 9.12
N VAL A 44 -1.63 1.45 10.32
CA VAL A 44 -1.83 0.39 11.32
C VAL A 44 -3.32 0.18 11.58
N ARG A 45 -4.07 1.25 11.88
CA ARG A 45 -5.51 1.15 12.13
C ARG A 45 -6.30 0.63 10.94
N GLN A 46 -5.91 0.98 9.70
CA GLN A 46 -6.57 0.44 8.50
C GLN A 46 -6.41 -1.08 8.42
N TYR A 47 -5.22 -1.60 8.71
CA TYR A 47 -4.93 -3.03 8.62
C TYR A 47 -5.46 -3.81 9.81
N ASP A 48 -5.43 -3.26 11.03
CA ASP A 48 -6.06 -3.86 12.21
C ASP A 48 -7.57 -4.07 12.05
N ALA A 49 -8.22 -3.24 11.23
CA ALA A 49 -9.64 -3.37 10.94
C ALA A 49 -10.00 -4.55 10.03
N TYR A 50 -9.01 -5.15 9.35
CA TYR A 50 -9.26 -6.33 8.51
C TYR A 50 -9.35 -7.59 9.35
N GLN A 51 -10.44 -8.33 9.16
CA GLN A 51 -10.74 -9.58 9.87
C GLN A 51 -10.82 -10.74 8.89
N PRO A 52 -9.71 -11.44 8.63
CA PRO A 52 -9.66 -12.61 7.75
C PRO A 52 -10.55 -13.77 8.20
N PHE A 53 -10.65 -13.97 9.50
CA PHE A 53 -11.45 -15.01 10.13
C PHE A 53 -12.26 -14.45 11.30
N PRO A 54 -13.39 -15.07 11.70
CA PRO A 54 -14.21 -14.55 12.82
C PRO A 54 -13.45 -14.37 14.13
N ASP A 55 -12.38 -15.11 14.32
CA ASP A 55 -11.54 -15.17 15.52
C ASP A 55 -10.16 -14.53 15.33
N LEU A 56 -9.86 -13.94 14.16
CA LEU A 56 -8.51 -13.45 13.86
C LEU A 56 -8.52 -12.19 12.99
N HIS A 57 -7.92 -11.13 13.51
CA HIS A 57 -7.63 -9.89 12.79
C HIS A 57 -6.20 -9.86 12.27
N LEU A 58 -5.92 -9.01 11.30
CA LEU A 58 -4.55 -8.67 10.94
C LEU A 58 -3.90 -7.89 12.10
N ASN A 59 -2.58 -7.93 12.16
CA ASN A 59 -1.79 -7.09 13.05
C ASN A 59 -1.09 -6.01 12.21
N GLY A 60 -1.75 -4.85 12.10
CA GLY A 60 -1.23 -3.74 11.31
C GLY A 60 0.12 -3.22 11.79
N ARG A 61 0.46 -3.41 13.08
CA ARG A 61 1.78 -3.05 13.62
C ARG A 61 2.85 -4.02 13.14
N LEU A 62 2.57 -5.33 13.15
CA LEU A 62 3.49 -6.35 12.64
C LEU A 62 3.80 -6.15 11.16
N THR A 63 2.79 -5.74 10.39
CA THR A 63 2.89 -5.63 8.92
C THR A 63 3.15 -4.20 8.43
N LEU A 64 3.46 -3.25 9.33
CA LEU A 64 3.53 -1.83 8.99
C LEU A 64 4.56 -1.52 7.91
N GLY A 65 5.79 -2.02 8.04
CA GLY A 65 6.86 -1.76 7.08
C GLY A 65 6.49 -2.20 5.67
N GLU A 66 5.96 -3.41 5.55
CA GLU A 66 5.49 -3.97 4.28
C GLU A 66 4.31 -3.18 3.69
N ASN A 67 3.37 -2.75 4.53
CA ASN A 67 2.23 -1.95 4.09
C ASN A 67 2.66 -0.54 3.65
N ILE A 68 3.66 0.06 4.29
CA ILE A 68 4.27 1.32 3.84
C ILE A 68 4.93 1.13 2.47
N ALA A 69 5.73 0.06 2.33
CA ALA A 69 6.43 -0.24 1.09
C ALA A 69 5.47 -0.52 -0.07
N ASP A 70 4.36 -1.24 0.18
CA ASP A 70 3.30 -1.46 -0.81
C ASP A 70 2.65 -0.15 -1.25
N LEU A 71 2.29 0.72 -0.29
CA LEU A 71 1.63 1.99 -0.59
C LEU A 71 2.54 2.93 -1.39
N ALA A 72 3.75 3.14 -0.91
CA ALA A 72 4.73 4.01 -1.56
C ALA A 72 5.19 3.42 -2.92
N GLY A 73 5.43 2.11 -2.96
CA GLY A 73 5.84 1.42 -4.17
C GLY A 73 4.78 1.44 -5.26
N LEU A 74 3.50 1.29 -4.90
CA LEU A 74 2.40 1.36 -5.86
C LEU A 74 2.19 2.79 -6.37
N ALA A 75 2.25 3.81 -5.49
CA ALA A 75 2.14 5.21 -5.87
C ALA A 75 3.27 5.61 -6.81
N THR A 76 4.52 5.31 -6.45
CA THR A 76 5.71 5.59 -7.28
C THR A 76 5.65 4.86 -8.63
N ALA A 77 5.20 3.60 -8.65
CA ALA A 77 5.04 2.84 -9.89
C ALA A 77 3.97 3.45 -10.81
N TYR A 78 2.87 3.97 -10.24
CA TYR A 78 1.84 4.66 -11.00
C TYR A 78 2.40 5.94 -11.62
N ASP A 79 3.10 6.77 -10.87
CA ASP A 79 3.71 8.00 -11.35
C ASP A 79 4.76 7.72 -12.45
N ALA A 80 5.62 6.72 -12.23
CA ALA A 80 6.62 6.28 -13.21
C ALA A 80 5.99 5.78 -14.51
N TRP A 81 4.85 5.09 -14.41
CA TRP A 81 4.10 4.63 -15.59
C TRP A 81 3.42 5.78 -16.33
N LYS A 82 2.93 6.80 -15.61
CA LYS A 82 2.30 8.00 -16.20
C LYS A 82 3.32 8.95 -16.83
N ALA A 83 4.53 9.03 -16.29
CA ALA A 83 5.54 10.02 -16.71
C ALA A 83 5.83 10.02 -18.23
N PRO A 84 6.09 8.87 -18.90
CA PRO A 84 6.37 8.86 -20.34
C PRO A 84 5.15 9.20 -21.22
N LEU A 85 3.93 9.18 -20.64
CA LEU A 85 2.72 9.53 -21.39
C LEU A 85 2.59 11.05 -21.61
N GLY A 86 3.35 11.88 -20.88
CA GLY A 86 3.33 13.33 -21.05
C GLY A 86 1.94 13.98 -20.88
N GLY A 87 1.07 13.37 -20.05
CA GLY A 87 -0.31 13.79 -19.84
C GLY A 87 -1.33 13.21 -20.85
N ALA A 88 -0.87 12.50 -21.88
CA ALA A 88 -1.78 11.81 -22.80
C ALA A 88 -2.41 10.56 -22.12
N PRO A 89 -3.63 10.18 -22.51
CA PRO A 89 -4.21 8.93 -22.03
C PRO A 89 -3.44 7.73 -22.58
N ALA A 90 -3.24 6.70 -21.77
CA ALA A 90 -2.74 5.43 -22.25
C ALA A 90 -3.78 4.74 -23.15
N PRO A 91 -3.35 3.85 -24.07
CA PRO A 91 -4.26 3.11 -24.94
C PRO A 91 -5.32 2.33 -24.15
N VAL A 92 -6.53 2.30 -24.68
CA VAL A 92 -7.60 1.42 -24.18
C VAL A 92 -7.36 0.04 -24.81
N VAL A 93 -7.34 -1.00 -23.97
CA VAL A 93 -7.20 -2.41 -24.42
C VAL A 93 -8.34 -3.21 -23.81
N ASP A 94 -9.05 -3.96 -24.63
CA ASP A 94 -10.20 -4.79 -24.23
C ASP A 94 -11.27 -4.02 -23.44
N GLY A 95 -11.48 -2.75 -23.79
CA GLY A 95 -12.44 -1.87 -23.14
C GLY A 95 -11.98 -1.28 -21.79
N LEU A 96 -10.76 -1.60 -21.35
CA LEU A 96 -10.17 -1.06 -20.12
C LEU A 96 -9.27 0.13 -20.41
N THR A 97 -9.43 1.20 -19.64
CA THR A 97 -8.50 2.34 -19.68
C THR A 97 -7.13 1.93 -19.16
N GLY A 98 -6.09 2.68 -19.51
CA GLY A 98 -4.75 2.38 -19.01
C GLY A 98 -4.66 2.39 -17.47
N ASP A 99 -5.36 3.32 -16.81
CA ASP A 99 -5.41 3.36 -15.33
C ASP A 99 -6.07 2.09 -14.76
N GLN A 100 -7.15 1.62 -15.37
CA GLN A 100 -7.78 0.36 -14.98
C GLN A 100 -6.84 -0.83 -15.18
N GLN A 101 -6.15 -0.89 -16.33
CA GLN A 101 -5.16 -1.94 -16.62
C GLN A 101 -4.03 -1.95 -15.59
N PHE A 102 -3.52 -0.78 -15.19
CA PHE A 102 -2.46 -0.66 -14.19
C PHE A 102 -2.88 -1.29 -12.86
N PHE A 103 -4.03 -0.88 -12.31
CA PHE A 103 -4.50 -1.40 -11.02
C PHE A 103 -4.96 -2.86 -11.08
N LEU A 104 -5.54 -3.30 -12.20
CA LEU A 104 -5.87 -4.71 -12.39
C LEU A 104 -4.62 -5.57 -12.50
N GLY A 105 -3.57 -5.10 -13.18
CA GLY A 105 -2.29 -5.79 -13.25
C GLY A 105 -1.65 -5.96 -11.86
N TYR A 106 -1.72 -4.94 -11.02
CA TYR A 106 -1.30 -5.06 -9.62
C TYR A 106 -2.11 -6.13 -8.88
N ALA A 107 -3.43 -6.07 -8.97
CA ALA A 107 -4.29 -7.05 -8.30
C ALA A 107 -4.08 -8.49 -8.81
N GLN A 108 -3.77 -8.65 -10.09
CA GLN A 108 -3.44 -9.97 -10.67
C GLN A 108 -2.11 -10.51 -10.15
N ALA A 109 -1.11 -9.64 -9.94
CA ALA A 109 0.18 -10.06 -9.40
C ALA A 109 0.06 -10.59 -7.95
N GLU A 110 -0.95 -10.12 -7.22
CA GLU A 110 -1.23 -10.55 -5.85
C GLU A 110 -2.18 -11.76 -5.77
N GLN A 111 -2.56 -12.36 -6.89
CA GLN A 111 -3.45 -13.52 -6.85
C GLN A 111 -2.75 -14.76 -6.29
N ILE A 112 -3.27 -15.25 -5.17
CA ILE A 112 -2.79 -16.47 -4.52
C ILE A 112 -3.97 -17.31 -4.04
N LYS A 113 -3.76 -18.62 -4.00
CA LYS A 113 -4.64 -19.58 -3.34
C LYS A 113 -3.85 -20.38 -2.32
N GLU A 114 -4.21 -20.25 -1.07
CA GLU A 114 -3.53 -20.92 0.03
C GLU A 114 -4.50 -21.68 0.93
N ARG A 115 -3.93 -22.57 1.78
CA ARG A 115 -4.71 -23.30 2.77
C ARG A 115 -4.95 -22.42 3.99
N GLU A 116 -6.09 -22.61 4.66
CA GLU A 116 -6.45 -21.85 5.86
C GLU A 116 -5.35 -21.88 6.93
N ALA A 117 -4.78 -23.07 7.20
CA ALA A 117 -3.71 -23.20 8.20
C ALA A 117 -2.45 -22.36 7.85
N SER A 118 -2.09 -22.30 6.56
CA SER A 118 -1.00 -21.45 6.08
C SER A 118 -1.31 -19.97 6.29
N LEU A 119 -2.50 -19.54 5.87
CA LEU A 119 -2.95 -18.16 6.04
C LEU A 119 -3.01 -17.73 7.50
N ARG A 120 -3.53 -18.58 8.40
CA ARG A 120 -3.54 -18.31 9.84
C ARG A 120 -2.12 -18.15 10.40
N ASN A 121 -1.19 -19.02 9.99
CA ASN A 121 0.20 -18.90 10.42
C ASN A 121 0.83 -17.60 9.90
N GLN A 122 0.63 -17.25 8.63
CA GLN A 122 1.12 -16.00 8.06
C GLN A 122 0.62 -14.80 8.87
N ILE A 123 -0.67 -14.69 9.15
CA ILE A 123 -1.26 -13.58 9.92
C ILE A 123 -0.61 -13.42 11.29
N LEU A 124 -0.22 -14.52 11.92
CA LEU A 124 0.34 -14.50 13.28
C LEU A 124 1.84 -14.22 13.33
N THR A 125 2.59 -14.50 12.26
CA THR A 125 4.04 -14.57 12.33
C THR A 125 4.80 -13.81 11.24
N ASP A 126 4.14 -13.45 10.13
CA ASP A 126 4.78 -12.84 8.97
C ASP A 126 4.61 -11.32 8.98
N GLY A 127 5.66 -10.59 8.62
CA GLY A 127 5.64 -9.15 8.45
C GLY A 127 4.84 -8.70 7.23
N HIS A 128 4.52 -9.61 6.30
CA HIS A 128 3.70 -9.31 5.12
C HIS A 128 2.22 -9.55 5.41
N SER A 129 1.41 -8.57 5.10
CA SER A 129 -0.04 -8.79 5.02
C SER A 129 -0.35 -9.84 3.95
N PRO A 130 -1.37 -10.72 4.15
CA PRO A 130 -1.77 -11.65 3.11
C PRO A 130 -2.15 -10.91 1.82
N SER A 131 -1.82 -11.48 0.65
CA SER A 131 -1.95 -10.85 -0.68
C SER A 131 -3.32 -10.21 -0.92
N ARG A 132 -4.41 -10.85 -0.46
CA ARG A 132 -5.76 -10.27 -0.51
C ARG A 132 -5.84 -8.89 0.14
N TYR A 133 -5.08 -8.64 1.21
CA TYR A 133 -5.08 -7.38 1.96
C TYR A 133 -4.01 -6.42 1.46
N ARG A 134 -2.92 -6.92 0.88
CA ARG A 134 -1.94 -6.09 0.18
C ARG A 134 -2.58 -5.32 -0.98
N VAL A 135 -3.44 -5.98 -1.76
CA VAL A 135 -4.21 -5.33 -2.84
C VAL A 135 -5.03 -4.14 -2.33
N LEU A 136 -5.51 -4.17 -1.09
CA LEU A 136 -6.36 -3.11 -0.54
C LEU A 136 -5.61 -1.79 -0.29
N THR A 137 -4.29 -1.75 -0.46
CA THR A 137 -3.51 -0.50 -0.45
C THR A 137 -4.01 0.50 -1.48
N VAL A 138 -4.64 0.04 -2.59
CA VAL A 138 -5.28 0.90 -3.61
C VAL A 138 -6.29 1.88 -3.04
N ARG A 139 -6.90 1.56 -1.89
CA ARG A 139 -7.88 2.41 -1.19
C ARG A 139 -7.29 3.76 -0.74
N ASN A 140 -5.96 3.87 -0.70
CA ASN A 140 -5.25 5.08 -0.34
C ASN A 140 -4.86 5.94 -1.56
N LEU A 141 -5.05 5.45 -2.80
CA LEU A 141 -4.64 6.13 -4.03
C LEU A 141 -5.83 6.79 -4.74
N ASP A 142 -5.83 8.11 -4.82
CA ASP A 142 -6.89 8.88 -5.52
C ASP A 142 -7.08 8.43 -6.98
N PRO A 143 -6.01 8.12 -7.77
CA PRO A 143 -6.17 7.64 -9.14
C PRO A 143 -6.99 6.35 -9.27
N TRP A 144 -6.95 5.46 -8.27
CA TRP A 144 -7.77 4.25 -8.28
C TRP A 144 -9.26 4.57 -8.19
N TYR A 145 -9.63 5.56 -7.36
CA TYR A 145 -11.04 6.01 -7.28
C TYR A 145 -11.51 6.57 -8.61
N ALA A 146 -10.67 7.36 -9.28
CA ALA A 146 -10.99 7.92 -10.58
C ALA A 146 -11.10 6.84 -11.67
N ALA A 147 -10.20 5.84 -11.66
CA ALA A 147 -10.18 4.76 -12.64
C ALA A 147 -11.44 3.88 -12.61
N PHE A 148 -11.99 3.63 -11.43
CA PHE A 148 -13.13 2.73 -11.22
C PHE A 148 -14.40 3.43 -10.77
N ASP A 149 -14.42 4.77 -10.76
CA ASP A 149 -15.56 5.59 -10.31
C ASP A 149 -16.10 5.16 -8.93
N VAL A 150 -15.18 4.90 -7.99
CA VAL A 150 -15.51 4.41 -6.64
C VAL A 150 -16.13 5.54 -5.81
N LYS A 151 -17.32 5.28 -5.23
CA LYS A 151 -18.14 6.28 -4.56
C LYS A 151 -18.45 5.94 -3.09
N PRO A 152 -18.84 6.95 -2.30
CA PRO A 152 -19.31 6.71 -0.94
C PRO A 152 -20.35 5.59 -0.86
N GLY A 153 -20.25 4.75 0.14
CA GLY A 153 -21.14 3.60 0.37
C GLY A 153 -20.72 2.30 -0.31
N GLN A 154 -19.73 2.32 -1.19
CA GLN A 154 -19.14 1.08 -1.74
C GLN A 154 -18.14 0.48 -0.76
N ALA A 155 -18.01 -0.86 -0.74
CA ALA A 155 -17.27 -1.61 0.27
C ALA A 155 -15.78 -1.19 0.42
N LEU A 156 -15.14 -0.77 -0.66
CA LEU A 156 -13.72 -0.39 -0.64
C LEU A 156 -13.50 1.12 -0.55
N TRP A 157 -14.58 1.91 -0.43
CA TRP A 157 -14.47 3.34 -0.35
C TRP A 157 -13.88 3.80 1.00
N LEU A 158 -12.96 4.76 0.95
CA LEU A 158 -12.48 5.53 2.10
C LEU A 158 -12.73 7.02 1.84
N ALA A 159 -13.13 7.76 2.86
CA ALA A 159 -13.21 9.22 2.77
C ALA A 159 -11.83 9.80 2.45
N PRO A 160 -11.73 10.89 1.67
CA PRO A 160 -10.42 11.47 1.30
C PRO A 160 -9.51 11.74 2.50
N GLY A 161 -10.06 12.16 3.64
CA GLY A 161 -9.29 12.39 4.87
C GLY A 161 -8.84 11.12 5.61
N GLU A 162 -9.33 9.95 5.21
CA GLU A 162 -8.95 8.65 5.76
C GLU A 162 -7.90 7.93 4.90
N ARG A 163 -7.64 8.46 3.69
CA ARG A 163 -6.62 7.92 2.77
C ARG A 163 -5.25 8.29 3.29
N VAL A 164 -4.43 7.29 3.56
CA VAL A 164 -3.08 7.50 4.08
C VAL A 164 -2.16 7.91 2.95
N ARG A 165 -1.37 8.94 3.18
CA ARG A 165 -0.22 9.34 2.37
C ARG A 165 0.97 9.40 3.29
N VAL A 166 1.96 8.58 3.02
CA VAL A 166 3.16 8.48 3.87
C VAL A 166 4.17 9.57 3.52
N TRP A 167 4.24 9.90 2.21
CA TRP A 167 5.12 10.93 1.62
C TRP A 167 4.32 12.02 0.91
#